data_d02c8d8676245ec8536066e88c543071
#
_entry.id   d02c8d8676245ec8536066e88c543071
#
_cell.length_a   1.000
_cell.length_b   1.000
_cell.length_c   1.000
_cell.angle_alpha   90.00
_cell.angle_beta   90.00
_cell.angle_gamma   90.00
#
_symmetry.space_group_name_H-M   'P 1'
#
loop_
_entity.id
_entity.type
_entity.pdbx_description
1 polymer ?
#
loop_
_entity_poly.entity_id
_entity_poly.type
_entity_poly.pdbx_seq_one_letter_code
_entity_poly.pdbx_strand_id
1 'polypeptide(L)'
;MRGGIEGLYPLETTRFALSLPLLRSGPLPLTRRGWRRFPEGITPQFRSLGKFGEKNTKGTVPIVWFLLTLQAFKQFAEMTKSYEEINEKIRKGKAVVLTAEEVSEMARTMKPKEILEKVDVVTTATFGAMCSSGAFLNFGHANPPIRMERIEINGVPVSGGLAAVDTFVGATDCNPQNPTYGGAHIIQELIDGKELTLEAWGKGTDCYPRKHIKTMISLKTINEAILMNPRNAYQNYNVAVNSTDRTLYTYMGTLLPRMKNASYSSAGELSPLLNDPECRTIGLGTRIFLCGTQGYVVWNGTQFNCSKPLNEYGVPMGNARTLALMGEMREMSSEFLRGAYFEKYGVTMYVGVGVPIPLLDEDLAHRVSIRNSQIDTFIEDYGQKGDLIGKVNYEQLRSGEIEFMGKKIHTAPLSSLYKARKIAAILKDWIEKGQFELTAPVRPMPTGTSLQGLKDLNL
;
A
#
# COMPACT_ATOMS: atom_id res chain seq x y z
N MET A 1 -63.39 -32.05 18.03
CA MET A 1 -64.13 -30.82 17.77
C MET A 1 -63.10 -29.79 17.40
N ARG A 2 -62.83 -29.59 16.14
CA ARG A 2 -63.34 -28.61 15.17
C ARG A 2 -63.27 -27.17 15.70
N GLY A 3 -62.44 -26.34 15.07
CA GLY A 3 -62.43 -24.90 15.12
C GLY A 3 -61.15 -24.33 14.53
N GLY A 4 -61.06 -24.24 13.18
CA GLY A 4 -60.03 -23.49 12.48
C GLY A 4 -60.49 -22.05 12.31
N ILE A 5 -59.54 -21.11 12.16
CA ILE A 5 -59.74 -19.86 11.44
C ILE A 5 -58.46 -19.57 10.63
N GLU A 6 -58.66 -19.59 9.34
CA GLU A 6 -57.72 -19.06 8.33
C GLU A 6 -57.74 -17.54 8.40
N GLY A 7 -56.59 -16.93 8.21
CA GLY A 7 -56.41 -15.49 7.99
C GLY A 7 -55.23 -15.22 7.06
N LEU A 8 -55.49 -15.35 5.74
CA LEU A 8 -54.61 -14.90 4.69
C LEU A 8 -54.49 -13.39 4.68
N TYR A 9 -53.26 -12.85 4.69
CA TYR A 9 -52.96 -11.51 4.22
C TYR A 9 -52.05 -11.61 2.99
N PRO A 10 -52.36 -10.83 1.93
CA PRO A 10 -51.60 -10.92 0.67
C PRO A 10 -50.30 -10.13 0.74
N LEU A 11 -49.25 -10.72 0.20
CA LEU A 11 -47.97 -10.10 -0.09
C LEU A 11 -48.15 -9.07 -1.22
N GLU A 12 -48.08 -7.81 -0.93
CA GLU A 12 -47.89 -6.75 -1.92
C GLU A 12 -46.39 -6.65 -2.27
N THR A 13 -46.07 -7.14 -3.46
CA THR A 13 -44.76 -6.94 -4.11
C THR A 13 -44.71 -5.54 -4.70
N THR A 14 -44.13 -4.58 -3.99
CA THR A 14 -43.84 -3.25 -4.56
C THR A 14 -42.52 -3.34 -5.36
N ARG A 15 -42.68 -3.47 -6.68
CA ARG A 15 -41.55 -3.29 -7.62
C ARG A 15 -41.23 -1.81 -7.73
N PHE A 16 -40.08 -1.40 -7.21
CA PHE A 16 -39.48 -0.12 -7.59
C PHE A 16 -38.81 -0.26 -8.95
N ALA A 17 -39.47 0.25 -9.99
CA ALA A 17 -38.88 0.45 -11.29
C ALA A 17 -38.12 1.77 -11.29
N LEU A 18 -36.81 1.74 -11.31
CA LEU A 18 -35.97 2.88 -11.63
C LEU A 18 -36.02 3.11 -13.14
N SER A 19 -36.76 4.11 -13.58
CA SER A 19 -36.76 4.59 -14.96
C SER A 19 -35.55 5.50 -15.17
N LEU A 20 -34.58 5.02 -15.90
CA LEU A 20 -33.53 5.85 -16.52
C LEU A 20 -34.10 6.55 -17.77
N PRO A 21 -33.92 7.86 -17.94
CA PRO A 21 -34.32 8.52 -19.18
C PRO A 21 -33.28 8.22 -20.28
N LEU A 22 -33.75 7.60 -21.35
CA LEU A 22 -33.07 7.48 -22.62
C LEU A 22 -32.82 8.88 -23.23
N LEU A 23 -31.57 9.30 -23.25
CA LEU A 23 -31.13 10.46 -24.06
C LEU A 23 -31.10 10.07 -25.55
N ARG A 24 -32.09 10.54 -26.29
CA ARG A 24 -32.09 10.50 -27.76
C ARG A 24 -31.03 11.47 -28.31
N SER A 25 -30.18 10.95 -29.16
CA SER A 25 -29.25 11.71 -29.98
C SER A 25 -30.01 12.58 -31.02
N GLY A 26 -29.88 13.89 -30.87
CA GLY A 26 -30.25 14.87 -31.89
C GLY A 26 -29.07 15.83 -32.09
N PRO A 27 -28.85 16.33 -33.34
CA PRO A 27 -27.69 17.16 -33.62
C PRO A 27 -27.87 18.56 -33.04
N LEU A 28 -26.86 19.02 -32.28
CA LEU A 28 -26.79 20.38 -31.71
C LEU A 28 -26.27 21.37 -32.75
N PRO A 29 -26.89 22.57 -32.88
CA PRO A 29 -26.40 23.63 -33.75
C PRO A 29 -25.19 24.32 -33.17
N LEU A 30 -24.21 24.58 -34.02
CA LEU A 30 -23.05 25.42 -33.76
C LEU A 30 -23.45 26.88 -33.53
N THR A 31 -23.38 27.34 -32.28
CA THR A 31 -23.36 28.78 -32.01
C THR A 31 -22.01 29.16 -31.37
N ARG A 32 -21.34 30.12 -32.05
CA ARG A 32 -20.18 30.84 -31.54
C ARG A 32 -20.53 31.56 -30.24
N ARG A 33 -19.96 31.18 -29.12
CA ARG A 33 -19.49 32.07 -28.01
C ARG A 33 -19.06 31.25 -26.81
N GLY A 34 -17.89 31.58 -26.26
CA GLY A 34 -17.47 31.28 -24.87
C GLY A 34 -16.36 30.26 -24.69
N TRP A 35 -15.13 30.69 -24.93
CA TRP A 35 -13.96 30.00 -24.34
C TRP A 35 -14.02 30.16 -22.82
N ARG A 36 -14.30 29.07 -22.10
CA ARG A 36 -14.09 29.03 -20.65
C ARG A 36 -12.66 28.58 -20.38
N ARG A 37 -12.01 29.31 -19.52
CA ARG A 37 -10.62 29.13 -19.05
C ARG A 37 -10.44 27.71 -18.51
N PHE A 38 -9.35 27.06 -18.92
CA PHE A 38 -8.79 25.90 -18.26
C PHE A 38 -8.15 26.34 -16.93
N PRO A 39 -8.15 25.48 -15.89
CA PRO A 39 -7.45 25.77 -14.64
C PRO A 39 -5.95 25.91 -14.89
N GLU A 40 -5.36 26.98 -14.36
CA GLU A 40 -3.92 27.23 -14.38
C GLU A 40 -3.22 26.15 -13.54
N GLY A 41 -2.27 25.43 -14.10
CA GLY A 41 -1.44 24.47 -13.36
C GLY A 41 -0.52 23.57 -14.15
N ILE A 42 -0.40 23.70 -15.47
CA ILE A 42 0.63 22.98 -16.23
C ILE A 42 1.32 23.95 -17.18
N THR A 43 2.38 24.61 -16.70
CA THR A 43 3.32 25.31 -17.55
C THR A 43 4.64 24.53 -17.58
N PRO A 44 5.04 23.94 -18.73
CA PRO A 44 6.44 23.56 -18.93
C PRO A 44 7.28 24.86 -19.00
N GLN A 45 8.34 24.91 -18.22
CA GLN A 45 9.32 26.00 -18.29
C GLN A 45 10.05 25.99 -19.64
N PHE A 46 9.62 26.83 -20.56
CA PHE A 46 10.45 27.32 -21.68
C PHE A 46 10.86 28.75 -21.37
N ARG A 47 11.97 28.95 -20.68
CA ARG A 47 12.71 30.21 -20.67
C ARG A 47 13.95 30.05 -21.55
N SER A 48 14.00 30.97 -22.50
CA SER A 48 15.06 31.35 -23.42
C SER A 48 14.92 30.88 -24.87
N LEU A 49 14.26 31.71 -25.66
CA LEU A 49 14.69 32.00 -27.03
C LEU A 49 14.17 33.41 -27.39
N GLY A 50 15.07 34.20 -27.84
CA GLY A 50 15.11 35.63 -28.03
C GLY A 50 13.92 36.32 -28.69
N LYS A 51 13.88 37.62 -28.39
CA LYS A 51 13.08 38.65 -29.04
C LYS A 51 13.20 38.58 -30.57
N PHE A 52 12.10 38.38 -31.26
CA PHE A 52 11.95 38.81 -32.65
C PHE A 52 10.67 39.61 -32.79
N GLY A 53 10.80 40.74 -33.49
CA GLY A 53 9.90 41.86 -33.54
C GLY A 53 8.53 41.57 -34.16
N GLU A 54 7.62 42.46 -33.77
CA GLU A 54 6.28 42.61 -34.36
C GLU A 54 6.37 42.93 -35.85
N LYS A 55 5.65 42.17 -36.67
CA LYS A 55 4.93 42.68 -37.83
C LYS A 55 3.83 41.69 -38.24
N ASN A 56 2.61 42.22 -38.39
CA ASN A 56 1.39 41.65 -38.89
C ASN A 56 1.58 40.76 -40.13
N THR A 57 1.04 39.52 -40.07
CA THR A 57 0.39 38.86 -41.22
C THR A 57 -0.58 37.81 -40.73
N LYS A 58 -1.78 37.79 -41.36
CA LYS A 58 -2.91 36.90 -41.10
C LYS A 58 -2.52 35.42 -41.26
N GLY A 59 -2.81 34.67 -40.24
CA GLY A 59 -3.20 33.28 -40.17
C GLY A 59 -2.74 32.26 -41.22
N THR A 60 -1.58 31.72 -41.04
CA THR A 60 -1.26 30.32 -41.34
C THR A 60 -0.20 29.89 -40.34
N VAL A 61 -0.59 29.09 -39.34
CA VAL A 61 0.38 28.32 -38.55
C VAL A 61 1.13 27.50 -39.58
N PRO A 62 2.45 27.58 -39.71
CA PRO A 62 3.15 26.83 -40.75
C PRO A 62 2.82 25.34 -40.61
N ILE A 63 2.36 24.71 -41.67
CA ILE A 63 2.10 23.26 -41.77
C ILE A 63 3.28 22.45 -41.21
N VAL A 64 4.48 22.97 -41.26
CA VAL A 64 5.70 22.41 -40.68
C VAL A 64 5.62 22.30 -39.13
N TRP A 65 5.06 23.30 -38.42
CA TRP A 65 4.86 23.23 -36.99
C TRP A 65 3.78 22.22 -36.59
N PHE A 66 2.73 22.12 -37.34
CA PHE A 66 1.67 21.14 -37.16
C PHE A 66 2.16 19.71 -37.46
N LEU A 67 2.98 19.54 -38.48
CA LEU A 67 3.61 18.27 -38.83
C LEU A 67 4.69 17.88 -37.80
N LEU A 68 5.47 18.81 -37.27
CA LEU A 68 6.45 18.55 -36.20
C LEU A 68 5.77 18.21 -34.86
N THR A 69 4.66 18.86 -34.53
CA THR A 69 3.86 18.49 -33.34
C THR A 69 3.13 17.16 -33.55
N LEU A 70 2.60 16.87 -34.74
CA LEU A 70 2.02 15.55 -35.06
C LEU A 70 3.07 14.45 -35.10
N GLN A 71 4.28 14.74 -35.55
CA GLN A 71 5.40 13.80 -35.54
C GLN A 71 5.94 13.56 -34.14
N ALA A 72 6.02 14.59 -33.32
CA ALA A 72 6.33 14.46 -31.87
C ALA A 72 5.22 13.72 -31.13
N PHE A 73 3.93 13.99 -31.41
CA PHE A 73 2.80 13.23 -30.87
C PHE A 73 2.80 11.77 -31.34
N LYS A 74 3.11 11.48 -32.61
CA LYS A 74 3.27 10.10 -33.10
C LYS A 74 4.47 9.40 -32.45
N GLN A 75 5.60 10.09 -32.30
CA GLN A 75 6.78 9.54 -31.66
C GLN A 75 6.58 9.30 -30.17
N PHE A 76 5.73 10.10 -29.50
CA PHE A 76 5.26 9.87 -28.12
C PHE A 76 4.23 8.72 -28.06
N ALA A 77 3.35 8.60 -29.05
CA ALA A 77 2.35 7.53 -29.14
C ALA A 77 2.96 6.16 -29.52
N GLU A 78 4.10 6.13 -30.21
CA GLU A 78 4.75 4.89 -30.64
C GLU A 78 5.59 4.19 -29.54
N MET A 79 5.67 4.76 -28.31
CA MET A 79 6.51 4.24 -27.24
C MET A 79 5.79 3.99 -25.91
N THR A 80 4.47 4.03 -25.90
CA THR A 80 3.69 3.74 -24.69
C THR A 80 2.98 2.41 -24.82
N LYS A 81 3.13 1.54 -23.80
CA LYS A 81 2.34 0.32 -23.67
C LYS A 81 1.06 0.62 -22.85
N SER A 82 0.00 -0.13 -23.09
CA SER A 82 -1.24 -0.04 -22.31
C SER A 82 -1.38 -1.23 -21.36
N TYR A 83 -2.26 -1.10 -20.36
CA TYR A 83 -2.61 -2.22 -19.48
C TYR A 83 -3.26 -3.36 -20.27
N GLU A 84 -4.07 -3.05 -21.27
CA GLU A 84 -4.74 -4.02 -22.14
C GLU A 84 -3.74 -4.84 -22.94
N GLU A 85 -2.76 -4.19 -23.57
CA GLU A 85 -1.69 -4.85 -24.33
C GLU A 85 -0.85 -5.77 -23.44
N ILE A 86 -0.48 -5.30 -22.25
CA ILE A 86 0.30 -6.10 -21.29
C ILE A 86 -0.54 -7.29 -20.79
N ASN A 87 -1.80 -7.07 -20.41
CA ASN A 87 -2.69 -8.15 -19.98
C ASN A 87 -2.97 -9.17 -21.08
N GLU A 88 -3.04 -8.73 -22.35
CA GLU A 88 -3.15 -9.66 -23.47
C GLU A 88 -1.90 -10.54 -23.61
N LYS A 89 -0.70 -9.97 -23.40
CA LYS A 89 0.55 -10.74 -23.36
C LYS A 89 0.56 -11.71 -22.16
N ILE A 90 0.09 -11.28 -20.99
CA ILE A 90 -0.03 -12.13 -19.79
C ILE A 90 -0.93 -13.33 -20.07
N ARG A 91 -2.14 -13.11 -20.61
CA ARG A 91 -3.07 -14.21 -20.97
C ARG A 91 -2.49 -15.18 -22.00
N LYS A 92 -1.62 -14.70 -22.88
CA LYS A 92 -0.95 -15.52 -23.89
C LYS A 92 0.35 -16.18 -23.40
N GLY A 93 0.78 -15.95 -22.14
CA GLY A 93 2.05 -16.40 -21.60
C GLY A 93 3.28 -15.81 -22.33
N LYS A 94 3.15 -14.56 -22.83
CA LYS A 94 4.19 -13.87 -23.61
C LYS A 94 4.70 -12.60 -22.94
N ALA A 95 4.15 -12.24 -21.78
CA ALA A 95 4.64 -11.10 -21.02
C ALA A 95 6.04 -11.37 -20.49
N VAL A 96 6.94 -10.41 -20.64
CA VAL A 96 8.27 -10.45 -20.06
C VAL A 96 8.21 -9.79 -18.69
N VAL A 97 8.37 -10.60 -17.64
CA VAL A 97 8.27 -10.16 -16.26
C VAL A 97 9.61 -10.32 -15.57
N LEU A 98 10.10 -9.25 -14.95
CA LEU A 98 11.34 -9.26 -14.16
C LEU A 98 11.09 -8.72 -12.77
N THR A 99 11.91 -9.13 -11.81
CA THR A 99 11.94 -8.49 -10.49
C THR A 99 12.69 -7.14 -10.58
N ALA A 100 12.45 -6.25 -9.64
CA ALA A 100 13.13 -4.96 -9.62
C ALA A 100 14.67 -5.12 -9.47
N GLU A 101 15.14 -6.16 -8.77
CA GLU A 101 16.57 -6.45 -8.66
C GLU A 101 17.16 -6.91 -10.02
N GLU A 102 16.41 -7.71 -10.81
CA GLU A 102 16.84 -8.11 -12.18
C GLU A 102 16.91 -6.88 -13.11
N VAL A 103 15.94 -5.96 -13.02
CA VAL A 103 15.93 -4.72 -13.82
C VAL A 103 17.05 -3.77 -13.38
N SER A 104 17.29 -3.63 -12.09
CA SER A 104 18.39 -2.84 -11.53
C SER A 104 19.75 -3.31 -12.08
N GLU A 105 19.93 -4.63 -12.21
CA GLU A 105 21.16 -5.20 -12.82
C GLU A 105 21.23 -4.93 -14.33
N MET A 106 20.12 -5.07 -15.07
CA MET A 106 20.06 -4.72 -16.50
C MET A 106 20.40 -3.24 -16.74
N ALA A 107 19.99 -2.35 -15.85
CA ALA A 107 20.25 -0.92 -15.95
C ALA A 107 21.72 -0.52 -15.79
N ARG A 108 22.61 -1.46 -15.45
CA ARG A 108 24.07 -1.22 -15.49
C ARG A 108 24.60 -1.08 -16.91
N THR A 109 23.93 -1.71 -17.87
CA THR A 109 24.42 -1.76 -19.27
C THR A 109 23.39 -1.28 -20.29
N MET A 110 22.10 -1.19 -19.91
CA MET A 110 21.01 -0.82 -20.79
C MET A 110 20.41 0.53 -20.41
N LYS A 111 19.95 1.28 -21.42
CA LYS A 111 19.20 2.52 -21.20
C LYS A 111 17.74 2.23 -20.92
N PRO A 112 16.98 3.14 -20.26
CA PRO A 112 15.56 2.96 -19.96
C PRO A 112 14.72 2.57 -21.17
N LYS A 113 14.97 3.16 -22.33
CA LYS A 113 14.29 2.82 -23.59
C LYS A 113 14.47 1.34 -23.98
N GLU A 114 15.68 0.81 -23.87
CA GLU A 114 15.98 -0.59 -24.20
C GLU A 114 15.35 -1.57 -23.19
N ILE A 115 15.21 -1.13 -21.93
CA ILE A 115 14.50 -1.87 -20.88
C ILE A 115 13.00 -1.89 -21.19
N LEU A 116 12.40 -0.74 -21.53
CA LEU A 116 10.99 -0.63 -21.94
C LEU A 116 10.65 -1.56 -23.11
N GLU A 117 11.52 -1.64 -24.11
CA GLU A 117 11.31 -2.52 -25.29
C GLU A 117 11.29 -4.01 -24.91
N LYS A 118 12.07 -4.41 -23.89
CA LYS A 118 12.27 -5.82 -23.52
C LYS A 118 11.38 -6.30 -22.38
N VAL A 119 10.96 -5.42 -21.47
CA VAL A 119 10.25 -5.78 -20.23
C VAL A 119 8.86 -5.21 -20.24
N ASP A 120 7.87 -5.99 -19.84
CA ASP A 120 6.47 -5.57 -19.77
C ASP A 120 6.06 -5.23 -18.32
N VAL A 121 6.53 -5.99 -17.34
CA VAL A 121 6.16 -5.84 -15.92
C VAL A 121 7.37 -6.02 -15.03
N VAL A 122 7.48 -5.17 -14.01
CA VAL A 122 8.49 -5.30 -12.95
C VAL A 122 7.80 -5.64 -11.64
N THR A 123 8.20 -6.74 -11.00
CA THR A 123 7.67 -7.12 -9.70
C THR A 123 8.52 -6.58 -8.58
N THR A 124 7.86 -5.92 -7.64
CA THR A 124 8.44 -5.31 -6.44
C THR A 124 7.85 -5.96 -5.20
N ALA A 125 8.53 -5.89 -4.06
CA ALA A 125 7.99 -6.44 -2.83
C ALA A 125 8.62 -5.86 -1.57
N THR A 126 7.90 -6.05 -0.45
CA THR A 126 8.39 -5.80 0.90
C THR A 126 7.82 -6.83 1.89
N PHE A 127 8.56 -7.11 2.95
CA PHE A 127 8.12 -7.90 4.10
C PHE A 127 8.65 -7.26 5.37
N GLY A 128 7.84 -6.46 6.04
CA GLY A 128 8.26 -5.68 7.19
C GLY A 128 7.22 -5.63 8.30
N ALA A 129 7.64 -5.18 9.47
CA ALA A 129 6.78 -5.00 10.64
C ALA A 129 5.85 -3.80 10.42
N MET A 130 4.55 -4.04 10.52
CA MET A 130 3.46 -3.07 10.26
C MET A 130 2.49 -3.06 11.45
N CYS A 131 2.87 -2.36 12.52
CA CYS A 131 2.11 -2.30 13.77
C CYS A 131 0.69 -1.71 13.62
N SER A 132 0.43 -0.94 12.57
CA SER A 132 -0.91 -0.38 12.29
C SER A 132 -1.89 -1.37 11.64
N SER A 133 -1.47 -2.59 11.37
CA SER A 133 -2.32 -3.63 10.76
C SER A 133 -3.39 -4.15 11.72
N GLY A 134 -4.40 -4.81 11.16
CA GLY A 134 -5.44 -5.49 11.92
C GLY A 134 -6.36 -6.28 11.01
N ALA A 135 -7.41 -6.84 11.58
CA ALA A 135 -8.42 -7.60 10.86
C ALA A 135 -9.84 -7.21 11.30
N PHE A 136 -10.73 -7.05 10.33
CA PHE A 136 -12.17 -7.02 10.57
C PHE A 136 -12.68 -8.45 10.55
N LEU A 137 -13.41 -8.85 11.62
CA LEU A 137 -14.03 -10.15 11.73
C LEU A 137 -15.55 -9.97 11.97
N ASN A 138 -16.36 -10.76 11.27
CA ASN A 138 -17.80 -10.92 11.56
C ASN A 138 -18.07 -12.34 12.03
N PHE A 139 -18.55 -12.51 13.26
CA PHE A 139 -18.76 -13.84 13.88
C PHE A 139 -20.08 -14.48 13.51
N GLY A 140 -21.08 -13.69 13.03
CA GLY A 140 -22.47 -14.13 12.92
C GLY A 140 -23.25 -14.09 14.24
N HIS A 141 -24.57 -14.17 14.16
CA HIS A 141 -25.45 -14.09 15.31
C HIS A 141 -25.57 -15.43 16.02
N ALA A 142 -25.51 -15.41 17.35
CA ALA A 142 -25.90 -16.52 18.22
C ALA A 142 -27.43 -16.62 18.36
N ASN A 143 -27.93 -17.74 18.85
CA ASN A 143 -29.32 -17.90 19.24
C ASN A 143 -29.44 -18.19 20.75
N PRO A 144 -30.05 -17.34 21.55
CA PRO A 144 -30.53 -15.99 21.23
C PRO A 144 -29.39 -15.04 20.88
N PRO A 145 -29.66 -13.93 20.15
CA PRO A 145 -28.62 -13.03 19.66
C PRO A 145 -28.00 -12.20 20.80
N ILE A 146 -26.74 -11.82 20.60
CA ILE A 146 -25.98 -10.91 21.46
C ILE A 146 -25.50 -9.70 20.66
N ARG A 147 -25.50 -8.51 21.29
CA ARG A 147 -24.71 -7.38 20.85
C ARG A 147 -23.43 -7.34 21.69
N MET A 148 -22.32 -7.66 21.05
CA MET A 148 -21.01 -7.76 21.68
C MET A 148 -20.43 -6.36 21.92
N GLU A 149 -20.31 -5.94 23.17
CA GLU A 149 -19.75 -4.62 23.54
C GLU A 149 -18.31 -4.75 24.07
N ARG A 150 -18.02 -5.82 24.82
CA ARG A 150 -16.67 -6.22 25.21
C ARG A 150 -16.38 -7.58 24.59
N ILE A 151 -15.24 -7.70 23.93
CA ILE A 151 -14.84 -8.90 23.22
C ILE A 151 -13.41 -9.24 23.59
N GLU A 152 -13.16 -10.53 23.85
CA GLU A 152 -11.83 -11.09 24.06
C GLU A 152 -11.63 -12.30 23.14
N ILE A 153 -10.48 -12.37 22.48
CA ILE A 153 -10.07 -13.56 21.71
C ILE A 153 -8.78 -14.09 22.33
N ASN A 154 -8.80 -15.34 22.82
CA ASN A 154 -7.72 -15.94 23.61
C ASN A 154 -7.21 -15.02 24.74
N GLY A 155 -8.12 -14.29 25.39
CA GLY A 155 -7.82 -13.36 26.47
C GLY A 155 -7.18 -12.03 26.01
N VAL A 156 -7.13 -11.75 24.71
CA VAL A 156 -6.75 -10.44 24.18
C VAL A 156 -8.02 -9.61 24.02
N PRO A 157 -8.15 -8.47 24.71
CA PRO A 157 -9.23 -7.53 24.46
C PRO A 157 -9.13 -6.93 23.05
N VAL A 158 -10.23 -6.96 22.31
CA VAL A 158 -10.32 -6.42 20.94
C VAL A 158 -11.46 -5.40 20.83
N SER A 159 -11.49 -4.61 19.77
CA SER A 159 -12.46 -3.54 19.60
C SER A 159 -13.87 -4.07 19.39
N GLY A 160 -14.76 -3.90 20.39
CA GLY A 160 -16.18 -4.17 20.27
C GLY A 160 -16.98 -2.96 19.80
N GLY A 161 -18.30 -3.16 19.56
CA GLY A 161 -19.21 -2.06 19.28
C GLY A 161 -19.18 -1.50 17.85
N LEU A 162 -18.50 -2.18 16.91
CA LEU A 162 -18.57 -1.82 15.48
C LEU A 162 -19.97 -2.08 14.92
N ALA A 163 -20.48 -3.29 15.16
CA ALA A 163 -21.86 -3.70 14.98
C ALA A 163 -22.19 -4.74 16.04
N ALA A 164 -23.28 -5.50 15.88
CA ALA A 164 -23.69 -6.44 16.92
C ALA A 164 -22.68 -7.58 17.15
N VAL A 165 -22.06 -8.07 16.08
CA VAL A 165 -21.18 -9.24 16.07
C VAL A 165 -19.89 -9.02 15.26
N ASP A 166 -19.53 -7.76 15.05
CA ASP A 166 -18.31 -7.38 14.35
C ASP A 166 -17.24 -6.90 15.33
N THR A 167 -16.00 -7.17 14.99
CA THR A 167 -14.84 -6.66 15.74
C THR A 167 -13.72 -6.24 14.81
N PHE A 168 -12.86 -5.34 15.30
CA PHE A 168 -11.55 -5.10 14.74
C PHE A 168 -10.49 -5.62 15.71
N VAL A 169 -9.64 -6.52 15.24
CA VAL A 169 -8.49 -7.03 15.97
C VAL A 169 -7.26 -6.24 15.53
N GLY A 170 -6.78 -5.33 16.36
CA GLY A 170 -5.56 -4.58 16.09
C GLY A 170 -4.31 -5.46 16.28
N ALA A 171 -3.34 -5.36 15.40
CA ALA A 171 -2.11 -6.14 15.51
C ALA A 171 -1.36 -5.93 16.83
N THR A 172 -1.49 -4.74 17.41
CA THR A 172 -0.84 -4.34 18.67
C THR A 172 -1.70 -4.54 19.91
N ASP A 173 -2.96 -5.02 19.78
CA ASP A 173 -3.75 -5.41 20.93
C ASP A 173 -3.00 -6.49 21.72
N CYS A 174 -2.90 -6.35 23.04
CA CYS A 174 -2.10 -7.24 23.89
C CYS A 174 -2.96 -7.96 24.92
N ASN A 175 -2.58 -9.22 25.20
CA ASN A 175 -3.12 -9.94 26.33
C ASN A 175 -2.57 -9.33 27.64
N PRO A 176 -3.43 -8.87 28.57
CA PRO A 176 -2.98 -8.24 29.81
C PRO A 176 -2.14 -9.18 30.74
N GLN A 177 -2.37 -10.49 30.65
CA GLN A 177 -1.65 -11.50 31.42
C GLN A 177 -0.40 -12.02 30.71
N ASN A 178 -0.33 -11.88 29.38
CA ASN A 178 0.81 -12.27 28.56
C ASN A 178 1.14 -11.20 27.52
N PRO A 179 1.89 -10.17 27.84
CA PRO A 179 2.19 -9.06 26.92
C PRO A 179 2.95 -9.45 25.65
N THR A 180 3.48 -10.66 25.58
CA THR A 180 4.17 -11.17 24.38
C THR A 180 3.21 -11.77 23.34
N TYR A 181 1.92 -11.93 23.69
CA TYR A 181 0.86 -12.45 22.85
C TYR A 181 -0.21 -11.37 22.60
N GLY A 182 -0.70 -11.25 21.39
CA GLY A 182 -1.67 -10.22 21.06
C GLY A 182 -2.33 -10.40 19.67
N GLY A 183 -2.97 -9.34 19.20
CA GLY A 183 -3.80 -9.38 17.99
C GLY A 183 -3.08 -9.88 16.74
N ALA A 184 -1.80 -9.57 16.56
CA ALA A 184 -1.01 -10.10 15.44
C ALA A 184 -0.88 -11.64 15.49
N HIS A 185 -0.77 -12.21 16.69
CA HIS A 185 -0.73 -13.67 16.87
C HIS A 185 -2.11 -14.31 16.62
N ILE A 186 -3.19 -13.66 17.05
CA ILE A 186 -4.57 -14.06 16.76
C ILE A 186 -4.79 -14.16 15.24
N ILE A 187 -4.41 -13.09 14.51
CA ILE A 187 -4.57 -13.03 13.05
C ILE A 187 -3.75 -14.16 12.38
N GLN A 188 -2.49 -14.33 12.78
CA GLN A 188 -1.67 -15.43 12.27
C GLN A 188 -2.27 -16.80 12.58
N GLU A 189 -2.71 -17.05 13.79
CA GLU A 189 -3.27 -18.35 14.22
C GLU A 189 -4.58 -18.68 13.50
N LEU A 190 -5.43 -17.69 13.23
CA LEU A 190 -6.62 -17.87 12.39
C LEU A 190 -6.22 -18.29 10.97
N ILE A 191 -5.22 -17.65 10.37
CA ILE A 191 -4.70 -18.01 9.03
C ILE A 191 -4.07 -19.41 9.05
N ASP A 192 -3.41 -19.80 10.14
CA ASP A 192 -2.89 -21.17 10.34
C ASP A 192 -4.00 -22.22 10.54
N GLY A 193 -5.27 -21.81 10.54
CA GLY A 193 -6.43 -22.70 10.67
C GLY A 193 -6.71 -23.15 12.10
N LYS A 194 -6.15 -22.50 13.11
CA LYS A 194 -6.39 -22.81 14.51
C LYS A 194 -7.78 -22.36 14.96
N GLU A 195 -8.32 -23.06 15.94
CA GLU A 195 -9.50 -22.64 16.69
C GLU A 195 -9.08 -21.79 17.90
N LEU A 196 -9.72 -20.64 18.07
CA LEU A 196 -9.45 -19.68 19.14
C LEU A 196 -10.70 -19.50 20.00
N THR A 197 -10.52 -19.22 21.28
CA THR A 197 -11.62 -18.92 22.19
C THR A 197 -12.09 -17.49 21.97
N LEU A 198 -13.37 -17.32 21.64
CA LEU A 198 -14.09 -16.04 21.66
C LEU A 198 -14.90 -15.96 22.95
N GLU A 199 -14.74 -14.90 23.72
CA GLU A 199 -15.58 -14.57 24.85
C GLU A 199 -16.08 -13.14 24.74
N ALA A 200 -17.41 -12.94 24.83
CA ALA A 200 -18.00 -11.63 24.63
C ALA A 200 -19.16 -11.34 25.59
N TRP A 201 -19.32 -10.07 25.92
CA TRP A 201 -20.34 -9.55 26.84
C TRP A 201 -21.12 -8.42 26.19
N GLY A 202 -22.42 -8.38 26.49
CA GLY A 202 -23.36 -7.35 26.07
C GLY A 202 -24.32 -6.96 27.21
N LYS A 203 -24.99 -5.83 27.07
CA LYS A 203 -25.95 -5.33 28.09
C LYS A 203 -27.20 -6.19 28.24
N GLY A 204 -27.62 -6.86 27.18
CA GLY A 204 -28.93 -7.52 27.08
C GLY A 204 -30.01 -6.47 26.79
N THR A 205 -30.51 -6.47 25.57
CA THR A 205 -31.63 -5.60 25.11
C THR A 205 -32.71 -6.47 24.54
N ASP A 206 -33.89 -5.90 24.26
CA ASP A 206 -35.02 -6.65 23.69
C ASP A 206 -34.65 -7.29 22.34
N CYS A 207 -33.79 -6.62 21.52
CA CYS A 207 -33.30 -7.18 20.26
C CYS A 207 -32.13 -8.15 20.44
N TYR A 208 -31.33 -7.99 21.50
CA TYR A 208 -30.13 -8.79 21.79
C TYR A 208 -30.13 -9.21 23.26
N PRO A 209 -30.99 -10.20 23.63
CA PRO A 209 -31.22 -10.53 25.04
C PRO A 209 -30.05 -11.27 25.72
N ARG A 210 -29.16 -11.90 24.93
CA ARG A 210 -28.00 -12.60 25.49
C ARG A 210 -26.97 -11.60 26.02
N LYS A 211 -26.50 -11.83 27.27
CA LYS A 211 -25.52 -10.96 27.94
C LYS A 211 -24.10 -11.47 27.88
N HIS A 212 -23.92 -12.76 27.62
CA HIS A 212 -22.60 -13.39 27.59
C HIS A 212 -22.58 -14.58 26.63
N ILE A 213 -21.46 -14.75 25.92
CA ILE A 213 -21.17 -15.92 25.11
C ILE A 213 -19.69 -16.27 25.24
N LYS A 214 -19.41 -17.59 25.28
CA LYS A 214 -18.09 -18.15 25.14
C LYS A 214 -18.16 -19.27 24.14
N THR A 215 -17.31 -19.25 23.11
CA THR A 215 -17.32 -20.21 22.02
C THR A 215 -15.95 -20.31 21.36
N MET A 216 -15.77 -21.31 20.48
CA MET A 216 -14.59 -21.43 19.62
C MET A 216 -14.89 -20.81 18.26
N ILE A 217 -13.90 -20.10 17.70
CA ILE A 217 -13.95 -19.51 16.36
C ILE A 217 -12.74 -19.93 15.54
N SER A 218 -12.94 -20.04 14.24
CA SER A 218 -11.89 -20.24 13.23
C SER A 218 -12.32 -19.56 11.93
N LEU A 219 -11.44 -19.43 10.95
CA LEU A 219 -11.81 -18.87 9.63
C LEU A 219 -12.92 -19.67 8.92
N LYS A 220 -13.15 -20.94 9.34
CA LYS A 220 -14.22 -21.78 8.79
C LYS A 220 -15.58 -21.53 9.42
N THR A 221 -15.62 -20.97 10.63
CA THR A 221 -16.84 -20.82 11.45
C THR A 221 -17.34 -19.38 11.56
N ILE A 222 -16.58 -18.40 11.08
CA ILE A 222 -16.97 -16.98 11.06
C ILE A 222 -17.37 -16.55 9.64
N ASN A 223 -18.21 -15.51 9.54
CA ASN A 223 -18.72 -15.06 8.24
C ASN A 223 -17.70 -14.30 7.43
N GLU A 224 -16.97 -13.35 8.06
CA GLU A 224 -16.00 -12.51 7.36
C GLU A 224 -14.68 -12.40 8.14
N ALA A 225 -13.58 -12.37 7.41
CA ALA A 225 -12.24 -12.18 7.94
C ALA A 225 -11.38 -11.41 6.94
N ILE A 226 -11.30 -10.10 7.11
CA ILE A 226 -10.65 -9.18 6.17
C ILE A 226 -9.42 -8.58 6.84
N LEU A 227 -8.23 -8.87 6.32
CA LEU A 227 -7.01 -8.15 6.70
C LEU A 227 -7.11 -6.71 6.24
N MET A 228 -6.93 -5.77 7.17
CA MET A 228 -6.78 -4.35 6.88
C MET A 228 -5.41 -3.87 7.32
N ASN A 229 -4.64 -3.35 6.39
CA ASN A 229 -3.37 -2.70 6.68
C ASN A 229 -3.43 -1.25 6.22
N PRO A 230 -3.75 -0.30 7.10
CA PRO A 230 -3.94 1.10 6.72
C PRO A 230 -2.64 1.83 6.39
N ARG A 231 -1.45 1.21 6.59
CA ARG A 231 -0.16 1.83 6.34
C ARG A 231 0.90 0.78 6.05
N ASN A 232 1.20 0.55 4.78
CA ASN A 232 2.23 -0.39 4.32
C ASN A 232 3.04 0.17 3.15
N ALA A 233 4.02 -0.62 2.71
CA ALA A 233 4.89 -0.31 1.58
C ALA A 233 5.48 1.11 1.67
N TYR A 234 6.06 1.46 2.82
CA TYR A 234 6.73 2.75 3.00
C TYR A 234 7.67 3.06 1.82
N GLN A 235 7.52 4.23 1.25
CA GLN A 235 8.32 4.66 0.10
C GLN A 235 9.81 4.70 0.47
N ASN A 236 10.12 5.30 1.60
CA ASN A 236 11.43 5.27 2.22
C ASN A 236 11.23 5.36 3.74
N TYR A 237 12.21 5.02 4.52
CA TYR A 237 12.14 5.12 5.97
C TYR A 237 13.49 5.50 6.56
N ASN A 238 13.50 6.41 7.54
CA ASN A 238 14.73 6.82 8.19
C ASN A 238 15.39 5.64 8.91
N VAL A 239 16.71 5.64 8.90
CA VAL A 239 17.53 4.69 9.65
C VAL A 239 17.57 5.13 11.12
N ALA A 240 17.20 4.25 12.02
CA ALA A 240 17.15 4.54 13.44
C ALA A 240 18.49 4.22 14.13
N VAL A 241 19.02 5.19 14.86
CA VAL A 241 20.17 5.05 15.76
C VAL A 241 19.86 5.60 17.14
N ASN A 242 20.78 5.41 18.11
CA ASN A 242 20.65 5.90 19.48
C ASN A 242 21.98 6.43 20.01
N SER A 243 22.11 7.72 20.17
CA SER A 243 23.33 8.36 20.69
C SER A 243 23.45 8.31 22.23
N THR A 244 22.37 8.01 22.95
CA THR A 244 22.37 8.01 24.44
C THR A 244 23.14 6.84 25.03
N ASP A 245 23.36 6.88 26.35
CA ASP A 245 24.03 5.81 27.11
C ASP A 245 23.11 4.66 27.54
N ARG A 246 21.79 4.76 27.27
CA ARG A 246 20.79 3.72 27.56
C ARG A 246 20.32 3.00 26.33
N THR A 247 19.93 1.75 26.44
CA THR A 247 19.23 1.02 25.36
C THR A 247 17.83 1.60 25.17
N LEU A 248 17.42 1.81 23.90
CA LEU A 248 16.06 2.19 23.52
C LEU A 248 15.34 0.99 22.90
N TYR A 249 14.07 0.82 23.28
CA TYR A 249 13.17 -0.22 22.75
C TYR A 249 12.09 0.48 21.93
N THR A 250 12.11 0.25 20.63
CA THR A 250 11.29 1.03 19.67
C THR A 250 10.61 0.13 18.65
N TYR A 251 9.70 0.70 17.85
CA TYR A 251 9.13 0.01 16.68
C TYR A 251 10.16 -0.27 15.58
N MET A 252 11.34 0.36 15.65
CA MET A 252 12.49 0.03 14.81
C MET A 252 13.41 -1.03 15.45
N GLY A 253 12.91 -1.72 16.48
CA GLY A 253 13.64 -2.72 17.25
C GLY A 253 14.44 -2.13 18.41
N THR A 254 15.39 -2.90 18.91
CA THR A 254 16.27 -2.51 20.02
C THR A 254 17.44 -1.71 19.49
N LEU A 255 17.56 -0.47 19.94
CA LEU A 255 18.64 0.45 19.59
C LEU A 255 19.65 0.52 20.73
N LEU A 256 20.86 0.04 20.48
CA LEU A 256 21.93 -0.04 21.47
C LEU A 256 22.54 1.33 21.76
N PRO A 257 23.08 1.54 22.97
CA PRO A 257 23.68 2.82 23.36
C PRO A 257 24.84 3.23 22.44
N ARG A 258 25.07 4.56 22.35
CA ARG A 258 26.24 5.16 21.71
C ARG A 258 26.37 4.77 20.23
N MET A 259 25.22 4.60 19.52
CA MET A 259 25.17 4.21 18.11
C MET A 259 25.87 2.88 17.77
N LYS A 260 25.78 1.88 18.66
CA LYS A 260 26.40 0.58 18.38
C LYS A 260 25.70 -0.19 17.25
N ASN A 261 24.42 0.11 16.97
CA ASN A 261 23.69 -0.42 15.85
C ASN A 261 22.81 0.65 15.18
N ALA A 262 22.45 0.36 13.94
CA ALA A 262 21.48 1.12 13.15
C ALA A 262 20.46 0.15 12.57
N SER A 263 19.17 0.46 12.71
CA SER A 263 18.07 -0.33 12.13
C SER A 263 17.47 0.38 10.94
N TYR A 264 17.20 -0.35 9.84
CA TYR A 264 16.53 0.16 8.65
C TYR A 264 15.40 -0.79 8.21
N SER A 265 14.40 -0.26 7.49
CA SER A 265 13.11 -0.96 7.33
C SER A 265 12.65 -1.18 5.89
N SER A 266 13.28 -0.57 4.89
CA SER A 266 12.85 -0.72 3.50
C SER A 266 13.57 -1.88 2.79
N ALA A 267 12.98 -2.39 1.70
CA ALA A 267 13.58 -3.41 0.87
C ALA A 267 14.56 -2.84 -0.20
N GLY A 268 14.89 -1.54 -0.16
CA GLY A 268 15.79 -0.88 -1.12
C GLY A 268 15.22 -0.91 -2.52
N GLU A 269 16.02 -1.27 -3.52
CA GLU A 269 15.60 -1.34 -4.93
C GLU A 269 14.42 -2.28 -5.20
N LEU A 270 14.08 -3.18 -4.29
CA LEU A 270 12.90 -4.04 -4.40
C LEU A 270 11.62 -3.37 -3.88
N SER A 271 11.70 -2.21 -3.22
CA SER A 271 10.55 -1.55 -2.59
C SER A 271 9.56 -0.98 -3.61
N PRO A 272 8.25 -1.25 -3.47
CA PRO A 272 7.24 -0.82 -4.46
C PRO A 272 7.25 0.68 -4.76
N LEU A 273 7.17 1.51 -3.73
CA LEU A 273 7.07 2.97 -3.90
C LEU A 273 8.42 3.67 -4.15
N LEU A 274 9.52 2.93 -4.28
CA LEU A 274 10.78 3.44 -4.84
C LEU A 274 10.87 3.19 -6.34
N ASN A 275 10.16 2.18 -6.85
CA ASN A 275 10.06 1.85 -8.27
C ASN A 275 8.94 2.64 -9.00
N ASP A 276 7.94 3.11 -8.27
CA ASP A 276 6.91 4.05 -8.76
C ASP A 276 6.71 5.18 -7.74
N PRO A 277 7.70 6.07 -7.61
CA PRO A 277 7.72 7.06 -6.53
C PRO A 277 6.61 8.10 -6.59
N GLU A 278 6.05 8.39 -7.75
CA GLU A 278 4.90 9.28 -7.94
C GLU A 278 3.56 8.56 -7.89
N CYS A 279 3.53 7.23 -7.73
CA CYS A 279 2.32 6.39 -7.77
C CYS A 279 1.55 6.54 -9.10
N ARG A 280 2.27 6.45 -10.24
CA ARG A 280 1.68 6.54 -11.58
C ARG A 280 0.87 5.30 -11.95
N THR A 281 1.30 4.13 -11.47
CA THR A 281 0.65 2.83 -11.71
C THR A 281 -0.02 2.27 -10.46
N ILE A 282 0.26 2.85 -9.30
CA ILE A 282 -0.26 2.42 -8.01
C ILE A 282 -1.34 3.40 -7.54
N GLY A 283 -2.56 2.92 -7.34
CA GLY A 283 -3.68 3.74 -6.88
C GLY A 283 -4.82 2.88 -6.35
N LEU A 284 -5.96 3.50 -6.10
CA LEU A 284 -7.15 2.80 -5.63
C LEU A 284 -7.56 1.71 -6.62
N GLY A 285 -7.74 0.48 -6.15
CA GLY A 285 -8.10 -0.68 -6.96
C GLY A 285 -6.91 -1.41 -7.59
N THR A 286 -5.68 -0.95 -7.40
CA THR A 286 -4.49 -1.70 -7.87
C THR A 286 -4.44 -3.06 -7.18
N ARG A 287 -4.45 -4.13 -7.96
CA ARG A 287 -4.30 -5.51 -7.51
C ARG A 287 -2.84 -5.77 -7.11
N ILE A 288 -2.66 -6.45 -5.98
CA ILE A 288 -1.35 -6.73 -5.40
C ILE A 288 -1.27 -8.18 -4.89
N PHE A 289 -0.06 -8.68 -4.68
CA PHE A 289 0.17 -9.80 -3.77
C PHE A 289 0.05 -9.29 -2.34
N LEU A 290 -0.77 -9.95 -1.52
CA LEU A 290 -0.93 -9.64 -0.10
C LEU A 290 -0.93 -10.94 0.72
N CYS A 291 0.11 -11.15 1.51
CA CYS A 291 0.22 -12.29 2.43
C CYS A 291 -0.01 -13.67 1.80
N GLY A 292 0.37 -13.89 0.53
CA GLY A 292 0.23 -15.20 -0.14
C GLY A 292 -0.95 -15.32 -1.08
N THR A 293 -1.81 -14.31 -1.14
CA THR A 293 -2.97 -14.25 -2.04
C THR A 293 -3.05 -12.91 -2.78
N GLN A 294 -4.12 -12.70 -3.52
CA GLN A 294 -4.44 -11.42 -4.13
C GLN A 294 -5.07 -10.50 -3.09
N GLY A 295 -4.63 -9.25 -3.08
CA GLY A 295 -5.25 -8.16 -2.33
C GLY A 295 -5.32 -6.90 -3.16
N TYR A 296 -5.74 -5.80 -2.54
CA TYR A 296 -5.96 -4.53 -3.24
C TYR A 296 -5.45 -3.35 -2.45
N VAL A 297 -4.94 -2.35 -3.18
CA VAL A 297 -4.75 -1.01 -2.65
C VAL A 297 -6.14 -0.36 -2.55
N VAL A 298 -6.57 0.00 -1.35
CA VAL A 298 -7.92 0.52 -1.09
C VAL A 298 -7.95 2.03 -0.86
N TRP A 299 -6.82 2.63 -0.49
CA TRP A 299 -6.66 4.07 -0.30
C TRP A 299 -5.18 4.44 -0.26
N ASN A 300 -4.86 5.75 -0.22
CA ASN A 300 -3.56 6.20 0.25
C ASN A 300 -3.41 5.81 1.72
N GLY A 301 -2.21 5.37 2.12
CA GLY A 301 -2.00 4.95 3.49
C GLY A 301 -2.07 6.10 4.49
N THR A 302 -2.34 5.80 5.74
CA THR A 302 -2.23 6.79 6.82
C THR A 302 -0.79 7.32 6.88
N GLN A 303 -0.62 8.61 7.17
CA GLN A 303 0.66 9.32 7.09
C GLN A 303 1.24 9.42 5.65
N PHE A 304 0.40 9.36 4.63
CA PHE A 304 0.78 9.59 3.25
C PHE A 304 1.27 11.04 3.07
N ASN A 305 2.52 11.21 2.66
CA ASN A 305 3.17 12.51 2.54
C ASN A 305 3.89 12.64 1.19
N CYS A 306 3.49 13.64 0.40
CA CYS A 306 4.11 13.93 -0.90
C CYS A 306 5.26 14.94 -0.81
N SER A 307 5.32 15.71 0.30
CA SER A 307 6.27 16.82 0.47
C SER A 307 7.57 16.35 1.12
N LYS A 308 8.36 15.56 0.39
CA LYS A 308 9.67 15.09 0.85
C LYS A 308 10.77 15.57 -0.08
N PRO A 309 11.97 15.91 0.46
CA PRO A 309 13.11 16.24 -0.38
C PRO A 309 13.48 15.05 -1.26
N LEU A 310 13.92 15.34 -2.47
CA LEU A 310 14.47 14.36 -3.39
C LEU A 310 16.00 14.42 -3.33
N ASN A 311 16.66 13.29 -3.50
CA ASN A 311 18.09 13.26 -3.70
C ASN A 311 18.46 13.61 -5.17
N GLU A 312 19.73 13.56 -5.52
CA GLU A 312 20.23 13.85 -6.87
C GLU A 312 19.70 12.91 -7.96
N TYR A 313 19.20 11.74 -7.59
CA TYR A 313 18.59 10.75 -8.49
C TYR A 313 17.05 10.88 -8.56
N GLY A 314 16.45 11.89 -7.93
CA GLY A 314 15.01 12.09 -7.88
C GLY A 314 14.29 11.11 -6.92
N VAL A 315 15.01 10.46 -6.01
CA VAL A 315 14.44 9.54 -5.03
C VAL A 315 13.98 10.29 -3.79
N PRO A 316 12.72 10.10 -3.35
CA PRO A 316 12.23 10.71 -2.12
C PRO A 316 13.00 10.22 -0.89
N MET A 317 13.45 11.14 -0.06
CA MET A 317 14.18 10.87 1.18
C MET A 317 13.26 10.96 2.39
N GLY A 318 13.43 10.03 3.34
CA GLY A 318 12.66 9.97 4.59
C GLY A 318 11.25 9.43 4.41
N ASN A 319 10.49 9.43 5.51
CA ASN A 319 9.15 8.85 5.60
C ASN A 319 8.17 9.58 4.67
N ALA A 320 7.80 8.97 3.56
CA ALA A 320 7.00 9.59 2.51
C ALA A 320 5.66 8.88 2.29
N ARG A 321 5.39 8.40 1.08
CA ARG A 321 4.13 7.76 0.73
C ARG A 321 3.99 6.38 1.36
N THR A 322 2.75 5.96 1.57
CA THR A 322 2.35 4.64 2.10
C THR A 322 1.06 4.20 1.42
N LEU A 323 0.72 2.92 1.53
CA LEU A 323 -0.48 2.33 0.94
C LEU A 323 -1.40 1.77 2.03
N ALA A 324 -2.71 1.95 1.88
CA ALA A 324 -3.72 1.20 2.62
C ALA A 324 -4.15 -0.02 1.81
N LEU A 325 -4.09 -1.21 2.42
CA LEU A 325 -4.26 -2.49 1.75
C LEU A 325 -5.34 -3.31 2.43
N MET A 326 -6.11 -4.09 1.65
CA MET A 326 -7.09 -5.05 2.15
C MET A 326 -7.04 -6.36 1.37
N GLY A 327 -7.40 -7.48 2.04
CA GLY A 327 -7.52 -8.78 1.42
C GLY A 327 -8.22 -9.81 2.31
N GLU A 328 -8.73 -10.88 1.70
CA GLU A 328 -9.43 -11.99 2.36
C GLU A 328 -8.45 -12.90 3.10
N MET A 329 -8.62 -13.05 4.41
CA MET A 329 -7.69 -13.82 5.25
C MET A 329 -7.71 -15.33 4.99
N ARG A 330 -8.84 -15.89 4.51
CA ARG A 330 -8.98 -17.33 4.25
C ARG A 330 -8.05 -17.86 3.16
N GLU A 331 -7.60 -16.96 2.27
CA GLU A 331 -6.71 -17.27 1.17
C GLU A 331 -5.24 -16.97 1.50
N MET A 332 -4.97 -16.38 2.67
CA MET A 332 -3.62 -15.97 3.08
C MET A 332 -2.81 -17.14 3.64
N SER A 333 -1.50 -16.93 3.70
CA SER A 333 -0.53 -17.86 4.28
C SER A 333 0.29 -17.18 5.36
N SER A 334 0.44 -17.84 6.51
CA SER A 334 1.31 -17.38 7.59
C SER A 334 2.80 -17.40 7.23
N GLU A 335 3.16 -17.95 6.09
CA GLU A 335 4.50 -17.75 5.54
C GLU A 335 4.78 -16.28 5.24
N PHE A 336 3.75 -15.51 4.83
CA PHE A 336 3.84 -14.11 4.41
C PHE A 336 3.12 -13.14 5.35
N LEU A 337 2.62 -13.62 6.49
CA LEU A 337 2.09 -12.83 7.58
C LEU A 337 2.52 -13.44 8.91
N ARG A 338 3.12 -12.65 9.82
CA ARG A 338 3.61 -13.20 11.07
C ARG A 338 3.45 -12.24 12.23
N GLY A 339 2.86 -12.72 13.33
CA GLY A 339 2.89 -12.06 14.62
C GLY A 339 4.31 -12.10 15.23
N ALA A 340 4.71 -11.01 15.84
CA ALA A 340 5.99 -10.89 16.50
C ALA A 340 5.87 -10.02 17.76
N TYR A 341 6.81 -10.17 18.68
CA TYR A 341 6.95 -9.33 19.85
C TYR A 341 8.32 -8.63 19.81
N PHE A 342 8.32 -7.32 19.94
CA PHE A 342 9.53 -6.54 20.11
C PHE A 342 9.73 -6.25 21.60
N GLU A 343 10.91 -6.57 22.10
CA GLU A 343 11.23 -6.44 23.51
C GLU A 343 10.87 -5.05 24.07
N LYS A 344 10.06 -5.00 25.13
CA LYS A 344 9.59 -3.78 25.80
C LYS A 344 8.89 -2.74 24.93
N TYR A 345 8.70 -3.02 23.63
CA TYR A 345 7.88 -2.20 22.74
C TYR A 345 6.46 -2.78 22.62
N GLY A 346 6.35 -4.08 22.37
CA GLY A 346 5.07 -4.76 22.27
C GLY A 346 4.91 -5.64 21.05
N VAL A 347 3.68 -6.06 20.82
CA VAL A 347 3.30 -6.93 19.71
C VAL A 347 3.23 -6.13 18.40
N THR A 348 3.63 -6.74 17.32
CA THR A 348 3.57 -6.20 15.96
C THR A 348 3.29 -7.31 14.95
N MET A 349 3.02 -6.96 13.70
CA MET A 349 2.74 -7.93 12.63
C MET A 349 3.62 -7.67 11.40
N TYR A 350 4.33 -8.69 10.94
CA TYR A 350 4.98 -8.67 9.64
C TYR A 350 3.98 -8.97 8.54
N VAL A 351 4.00 -8.17 7.48
CA VAL A 351 3.06 -8.26 6.36
C VAL A 351 3.82 -8.29 5.04
N GLY A 352 3.55 -9.31 4.23
CA GLY A 352 4.12 -9.48 2.91
C GLY A 352 3.29 -8.82 1.83
N VAL A 353 3.92 -7.93 1.06
CA VAL A 353 3.29 -7.20 -0.04
C VAL A 353 4.15 -7.28 -1.29
N GLY A 354 3.53 -7.59 -2.42
CA GLY A 354 4.15 -7.51 -3.75
C GLY A 354 3.30 -6.65 -4.68
N VAL A 355 3.94 -5.74 -5.40
CA VAL A 355 3.24 -4.83 -6.31
C VAL A 355 3.86 -4.96 -7.70
N PRO A 356 3.05 -5.26 -8.74
CA PRO A 356 3.54 -5.26 -10.11
C PRO A 356 3.53 -3.83 -10.65
N ILE A 357 4.60 -3.43 -11.31
CA ILE A 357 4.75 -2.14 -11.99
C ILE A 357 4.76 -2.41 -13.50
N PRO A 358 3.68 -2.09 -14.24
CA PRO A 358 3.69 -2.15 -15.70
C PRO A 358 4.62 -1.08 -16.27
N LEU A 359 5.48 -1.44 -17.21
CA LEU A 359 6.32 -0.49 -17.93
C LEU A 359 5.52 0.13 -19.07
N LEU A 360 4.81 1.20 -18.78
CA LEU A 360 3.96 1.89 -19.75
C LEU A 360 4.76 2.83 -20.66
N ASP A 361 5.85 3.39 -20.16
CA ASP A 361 6.67 4.36 -20.88
C ASP A 361 8.12 4.40 -20.38
N GLU A 362 8.97 5.20 -21.03
CA GLU A 362 10.40 5.32 -20.72
C GLU A 362 10.67 5.92 -19.33
N ASP A 363 9.79 6.82 -18.82
CA ASP A 363 9.95 7.37 -17.48
C ASP A 363 9.76 6.28 -16.41
N LEU A 364 8.75 5.41 -16.53
CA LEU A 364 8.60 4.26 -15.65
C LEU A 364 9.80 3.30 -15.75
N ALA A 365 10.29 3.03 -16.97
CA ALA A 365 11.49 2.21 -17.15
C ALA A 365 12.73 2.85 -16.48
N HIS A 366 12.85 4.17 -16.48
CA HIS A 366 13.87 4.89 -15.73
C HIS A 366 13.69 4.73 -14.21
N ARG A 367 12.46 4.86 -13.69
CA ARG A 367 12.16 4.74 -12.24
C ARG A 367 12.50 3.36 -11.70
N VAL A 368 12.11 2.29 -12.41
CA VAL A 368 12.39 0.92 -11.97
C VAL A 368 13.86 0.51 -12.14
N SER A 369 14.67 1.36 -12.75
CA SER A 369 16.12 1.14 -12.92
C SER A 369 16.94 1.61 -11.71
N ILE A 370 16.30 1.99 -10.61
CA ILE A 370 16.95 2.50 -9.40
C ILE A 370 17.82 1.42 -8.74
N ARG A 371 18.98 1.81 -8.21
CA ARG A 371 19.92 0.92 -7.51
C ARG A 371 20.07 1.32 -6.05
N ASN A 372 20.46 0.37 -5.21
CA ASN A 372 20.70 0.62 -3.79
C ASN A 372 21.68 1.76 -3.51
N SER A 373 22.69 1.94 -4.36
CA SER A 373 23.64 3.06 -4.27
C SER A 373 23.03 4.44 -4.55
N GLN A 374 21.84 4.47 -5.17
CA GLN A 374 21.11 5.69 -5.54
C GLN A 374 19.93 5.98 -4.60
N ILE A 375 19.65 5.09 -3.65
CA ILE A 375 18.57 5.25 -2.68
C ILE A 375 19.16 5.77 -1.37
N ASP A 376 19.12 7.08 -1.17
CA ASP A 376 19.50 7.71 0.09
C ASP A 376 18.34 7.73 1.08
N THR A 377 18.67 7.62 2.37
CA THR A 377 17.75 7.85 3.47
C THR A 377 18.43 8.61 4.60
N PHE A 378 17.64 9.24 5.49
CA PHE A 378 18.19 9.95 6.64
C PHE A 378 18.54 8.99 7.78
N ILE A 379 19.57 9.37 8.54
CA ILE A 379 19.86 8.78 9.85
C ILE A 379 19.18 9.62 10.90
N GLU A 380 18.30 9.01 11.69
CA GLU A 380 17.47 9.64 12.72
C GLU A 380 17.90 9.14 14.11
N ASP A 381 18.26 10.07 15.00
CA ASP A 381 18.66 9.75 16.36
C ASP A 381 17.46 9.72 17.30
N TYR A 382 16.99 8.54 17.62
CA TYR A 382 15.88 8.31 18.55
C TYR A 382 16.21 8.73 19.97
N GLY A 383 17.48 8.87 20.31
CA GLY A 383 17.94 9.38 21.59
C GLY A 383 17.84 10.90 21.74
N GLN A 384 17.74 11.63 20.61
CA GLN A 384 17.67 13.09 20.53
C GLN A 384 16.34 13.55 19.87
N LYS A 385 15.20 13.00 20.33
CA LYS A 385 13.85 13.35 19.88
C LYS A 385 13.60 13.21 18.36
N GLY A 386 14.38 12.34 17.67
CA GLY A 386 14.23 12.12 16.24
C GLY A 386 14.97 13.15 15.38
N ASP A 387 16.07 13.72 15.86
CA ASP A 387 16.91 14.63 15.06
C ASP A 387 17.52 13.88 13.86
N LEU A 388 17.45 14.49 12.68
CA LEU A 388 18.12 14.01 11.47
C LEU A 388 19.58 14.45 11.50
N ILE A 389 20.49 13.46 11.67
CA ILE A 389 21.91 13.73 11.90
C ILE A 389 22.81 13.43 10.71
N GLY A 390 22.26 12.84 9.64
CA GLY A 390 23.01 12.52 8.44
C GLY A 390 22.19 11.76 7.41
N LYS A 391 22.86 11.28 6.38
CA LYS A 391 22.28 10.42 5.35
C LYS A 391 23.18 9.24 5.03
N VAL A 392 22.59 8.17 4.50
CA VAL A 392 23.24 6.94 4.10
C VAL A 392 22.45 6.30 2.95
N ASN A 393 23.10 5.59 2.03
CA ASN A 393 22.41 4.86 0.98
C ASN A 393 22.20 3.38 1.34
N TYR A 394 21.34 2.72 0.56
CA TYR A 394 20.99 1.30 0.81
C TYR A 394 22.12 0.30 0.48
N GLU A 395 23.06 0.64 -0.39
CA GLU A 395 24.26 -0.18 -0.62
C GLU A 395 25.12 -0.23 0.65
N GLN A 396 25.35 0.92 1.27
CA GLN A 396 26.05 1.03 2.56
C GLN A 396 25.29 0.30 3.67
N LEU A 397 23.97 0.48 3.80
CA LEU A 397 23.17 -0.21 4.82
C LEU A 397 23.23 -1.73 4.68
N ARG A 398 23.24 -2.24 3.45
CA ARG A 398 23.29 -3.68 3.16
C ARG A 398 24.67 -4.30 3.32
N SER A 399 25.73 -3.51 3.42
CA SER A 399 27.08 -4.04 3.69
C SER A 399 27.22 -4.63 5.10
N GLY A 400 26.25 -4.36 6.01
CA GLY A 400 26.27 -4.82 7.40
C GLY A 400 26.96 -3.88 8.35
N GLU A 401 27.68 -2.88 7.87
CA GLU A 401 28.37 -1.86 8.68
C GLU A 401 28.47 -0.55 7.91
N ILE A 402 28.30 0.58 8.59
CA ILE A 402 28.54 1.91 8.06
C ILE A 402 29.57 2.65 8.92
N GLU A 403 30.34 3.53 8.29
CA GLU A 403 31.17 4.49 9.01
C GLU A 403 30.42 5.83 9.11
N PHE A 404 30.14 6.28 10.33
CA PHE A 404 29.41 7.53 10.57
C PHE A 404 29.94 8.23 11.82
N MET A 405 30.25 9.52 11.72
CA MET A 405 30.82 10.33 12.80
C MET A 405 32.09 9.71 13.42
N GLY A 406 32.94 9.10 12.60
CA GLY A 406 34.17 8.43 13.05
C GLY A 406 33.95 7.14 13.82
N LYS A 407 32.75 6.55 13.76
CA LYS A 407 32.38 5.27 14.39
C LYS A 407 31.96 4.26 13.34
N LYS A 408 32.31 3.00 13.58
CA LYS A 408 31.73 1.87 12.88
C LYS A 408 30.43 1.45 13.53
N ILE A 409 29.35 1.42 12.78
CA ILE A 409 28.00 1.15 13.26
C ILE A 409 27.45 -0.07 12.50
N HIS A 410 27.12 -1.13 13.21
CA HIS A 410 26.49 -2.31 12.61
C HIS A 410 25.10 -1.98 12.12
N THR A 411 24.76 -2.36 10.88
CA THR A 411 23.45 -2.15 10.29
C THR A 411 22.68 -3.46 10.24
N ALA A 412 21.39 -3.39 10.59
CA ALA A 412 20.50 -4.54 10.54
C ALA A 412 19.14 -4.16 9.95
N PRO A 413 18.61 -4.94 8.99
CA PRO A 413 17.27 -4.71 8.47
C PRO A 413 16.21 -5.15 9.49
N LEU A 414 15.20 -4.33 9.69
CA LEU A 414 13.97 -4.72 10.38
C LEU A 414 13.06 -5.54 9.45
N SER A 415 13.10 -5.27 8.16
CA SER A 415 12.39 -6.02 7.11
C SER A 415 13.21 -7.22 6.62
N SER A 416 12.54 -8.27 6.14
CA SER A 416 13.19 -9.45 5.56
C SER A 416 13.33 -9.34 4.05
N LEU A 417 14.54 -9.06 3.58
CA LEU A 417 14.85 -9.07 2.15
C LEU A 417 14.66 -10.46 1.51
N TYR A 418 15.00 -11.53 2.24
CA TYR A 418 14.77 -12.91 1.80
C TYR A 418 13.29 -13.17 1.47
N LYS A 419 12.37 -12.75 2.37
CA LYS A 419 10.93 -12.89 2.14
C LYS A 419 10.45 -11.95 1.03
N ALA A 420 10.96 -10.72 0.95
CA ALA A 420 10.62 -9.79 -0.12
C ALA A 420 11.00 -10.35 -1.50
N ARG A 421 12.20 -10.92 -1.66
CA ARG A 421 12.63 -11.61 -2.90
C ARG A 421 11.70 -12.77 -3.25
N LYS A 422 11.34 -13.59 -2.26
CA LYS A 422 10.39 -14.71 -2.48
C LYS A 422 9.02 -14.22 -2.94
N ILE A 423 8.50 -13.14 -2.37
CA ILE A 423 7.23 -12.52 -2.77
C ILE A 423 7.31 -12.00 -4.22
N ALA A 424 8.37 -11.26 -4.56
CA ALA A 424 8.55 -10.73 -5.91
C ALA A 424 8.64 -11.86 -6.95
N ALA A 425 9.33 -12.97 -6.63
CA ALA A 425 9.45 -14.15 -7.49
C ALA A 425 8.11 -14.89 -7.65
N ILE A 426 7.32 -15.02 -6.59
CA ILE A 426 5.98 -15.64 -6.67
C ILE A 426 5.04 -14.77 -7.52
N LEU A 427 5.04 -13.46 -7.32
CA LEU A 427 4.22 -12.54 -8.12
C LEU A 427 4.62 -12.57 -9.60
N LYS A 428 5.94 -12.65 -9.89
CA LYS A 428 6.46 -12.86 -11.23
C LYS A 428 5.90 -14.14 -11.85
N ASP A 429 6.00 -15.26 -11.14
CA ASP A 429 5.49 -16.57 -11.59
C ASP A 429 3.98 -16.54 -11.85
N TRP A 430 3.18 -15.88 -10.99
CA TRP A 430 1.73 -15.74 -11.20
C TRP A 430 1.39 -14.95 -12.46
N ILE A 431 2.13 -13.88 -12.73
CA ILE A 431 1.94 -13.05 -13.93
C ILE A 431 2.35 -13.84 -15.18
N GLU A 432 3.51 -14.47 -15.18
CA GLU A 432 4.01 -15.29 -16.30
C GLU A 432 3.08 -16.45 -16.65
N LYS A 433 2.39 -17.04 -15.66
CA LYS A 433 1.41 -18.12 -15.84
C LYS A 433 -0.01 -17.63 -16.19
N GLY A 434 -0.22 -16.33 -16.31
CA GLY A 434 -1.55 -15.76 -16.58
C GLY A 434 -2.53 -15.86 -15.40
N GLN A 435 -2.04 -16.14 -14.19
CA GLN A 435 -2.85 -16.24 -12.97
C GLN A 435 -3.10 -14.88 -12.32
N PHE A 436 -2.39 -13.87 -12.74
CA PHE A 436 -2.46 -12.52 -12.19
C PHE A 436 -2.43 -11.48 -13.31
N GLU A 437 -3.58 -10.88 -13.59
CA GLU A 437 -3.70 -9.75 -14.52
C GLU A 437 -3.53 -8.42 -13.77
N LEU A 438 -2.96 -7.43 -14.44
CA LEU A 438 -2.77 -6.08 -13.91
C LEU A 438 -4.09 -5.31 -13.92
N THR A 439 -4.28 -4.43 -12.95
CA THR A 439 -5.42 -3.50 -12.89
C THR A 439 -4.93 -2.07 -12.90
N ALA A 440 -5.44 -1.28 -13.83
CA ALA A 440 -5.23 0.17 -13.79
C ALA A 440 -5.92 0.76 -12.54
N PRO A 441 -5.32 1.77 -11.89
CA PRO A 441 -5.97 2.45 -10.78
C PRO A 441 -7.32 3.07 -11.19
N VAL A 442 -8.38 2.80 -10.42
CA VAL A 442 -9.69 3.45 -10.57
C VAL A 442 -9.60 4.93 -10.21
N ARG A 443 -8.72 5.24 -9.25
CA ARG A 443 -8.42 6.60 -8.81
C ARG A 443 -6.92 6.72 -8.51
N PRO A 444 -6.25 7.79 -9.01
CA PRO A 444 -4.85 8.03 -8.68
C PRO A 444 -4.68 8.41 -7.21
N MET A 445 -3.47 8.24 -6.69
CA MET A 445 -3.07 8.73 -5.37
C MET A 445 -3.05 10.27 -5.34
N PRO A 446 -3.27 10.88 -4.16
CA PRO A 446 -3.17 12.33 -4.04
C PRO A 446 -1.73 12.82 -4.27
N THR A 447 -1.60 14.02 -4.85
CA THR A 447 -0.30 14.63 -5.21
C THR A 447 0.15 15.76 -4.29
N GLY A 448 -0.74 16.27 -3.44
CA GLY A 448 -0.52 17.49 -2.64
C GLY A 448 -0.68 17.30 -1.13
N THR A 449 -0.67 16.07 -0.61
CA THR A 449 -0.85 15.81 0.83
C THR A 449 0.43 16.06 1.62
N SER A 450 0.27 16.74 2.77
CA SER A 450 1.27 16.88 3.82
C SER A 450 0.71 16.40 5.15
N LEU A 451 1.59 16.01 6.08
CA LEU A 451 1.17 15.58 7.41
C LEU A 451 0.79 16.80 8.28
N GLN A 452 -0.25 16.60 9.08
CA GLN A 452 -0.65 17.54 10.13
C GLN A 452 -0.29 16.93 11.49
N GLY A 453 0.36 17.70 12.35
CA GLY A 453 0.59 17.34 13.74
C GLY A 453 -0.59 17.71 14.62
N LEU A 454 -0.82 16.94 15.68
CA LEU A 454 -1.72 17.36 16.75
C LEU A 454 -1.12 18.57 17.48
N LYS A 455 -1.98 19.50 17.86
CA LYS A 455 -1.61 20.64 18.72
C LYS A 455 -2.26 20.46 20.07
N ASP A 456 -1.51 20.73 21.13
CA ASP A 456 -2.05 20.77 22.47
C ASP A 456 -3.09 21.89 22.56
N LEU A 457 -4.17 21.63 23.31
CA LEU A 457 -5.06 22.67 23.73
C LEU A 457 -4.29 23.56 24.70
N ASN A 458 -4.20 24.86 24.40
CA ASN A 458 -3.72 25.82 25.38
C ASN A 458 -4.77 25.90 26.50
N LEU A 459 -4.59 25.12 27.55
CA LEU A 459 -5.39 25.13 28.77
C LEU A 459 -4.92 26.26 29.67
#